data_b13035da650b3f28772eec8dde4ca4dd
#
_entry.id   b13035da650b3f28772eec8dde4ca4dd
#
_cell.length_a   1.000
_cell.length_b   1.000
_cell.length_c   1.000
_cell.angle_alpha   90.00
_cell.angle_beta   90.00
_cell.angle_gamma   90.00
#
_symmetry.space_group_name_H-M   'P 1'
#
loop_
_entity.id
_entity.type
_entity.pdbx_description
1 polymer ?
#
loop_
_entity_poly.entity_id
_entity_poly.type
_entity_poly.pdbx_seq_one_letter_code
_entity_poly.pdbx_strand_id
1 'polypeptide(L)'
;MEIQRFTPTYKNWHCAAVVFGDLIFLSGVVADDKLLPLKEQAEQVFAKIDRTLNAMGSNKSRLLSVTIHLADLSQKEQMNEVWKSWVDHSNLPARTAVGAILTPNTQIEVTVCAAKASQT
;
A
#
# COMPACT_ATOMS: atom_id res chain seq x y z
N MET A 1 23.89 7.97 4.88
CA MET A 1 23.07 6.98 4.19
C MET A 1 22.57 7.55 2.86
N GLU A 2 22.64 6.76 1.82
CA GLU A 2 22.13 7.17 0.52
C GLU A 2 20.63 6.94 0.43
N ILE A 3 19.98 7.80 -0.35
CA ILE A 3 18.58 7.61 -0.70
C ILE A 3 18.54 6.82 -2.01
N GLN A 4 17.87 5.69 -2.02
CA GLN A 4 17.69 4.86 -3.21
C GLN A 4 16.27 5.07 -3.75
N ARG A 5 16.16 5.31 -5.06
CA ARG A 5 14.90 5.61 -5.72
C ARG A 5 14.63 4.56 -6.79
N PHE A 6 13.42 4.00 -6.77
CA PHE A 6 13.07 2.87 -7.63
C PHE A 6 11.87 3.22 -8.51
N THR A 7 11.96 2.83 -9.76
CA THR A 7 10.87 2.90 -10.73
C THR A 7 10.26 4.31 -10.82
N PRO A 8 10.96 5.28 -11.47
CA PRO A 8 10.36 6.57 -11.76
C PRO A 8 9.09 6.39 -12.59
N THR A 9 8.08 7.23 -12.35
CA THR A 9 6.84 7.17 -13.11
C THR A 9 7.07 7.65 -14.54
N TYR A 10 6.10 7.36 -15.41
CA TYR A 10 6.18 7.68 -16.81
C TYR A 10 6.42 9.19 -17.08
N LYS A 11 5.91 10.08 -16.24
CA LYS A 11 6.16 11.53 -16.36
C LYS A 11 7.36 11.99 -15.52
N ASN A 12 8.04 11.06 -14.89
CA ASN A 12 9.19 11.35 -14.04
C ASN A 12 8.87 12.34 -12.90
N TRP A 13 7.63 12.29 -12.39
CA TRP A 13 7.19 13.18 -11.31
C TRP A 13 7.45 12.60 -9.92
N HIS A 14 7.49 11.28 -9.82
CA HIS A 14 7.74 10.59 -8.55
C HIS A 14 8.26 9.18 -8.81
N CYS A 15 8.66 8.49 -7.75
CA CYS A 15 9.10 7.09 -7.80
C CYS A 15 8.05 6.20 -7.17
N ALA A 16 7.97 4.94 -7.61
CA ALA A 16 7.10 3.96 -6.98
C ALA A 16 7.56 3.65 -5.56
N ALA A 17 8.87 3.66 -5.31
CA ALA A 17 9.43 3.38 -3.99
C ALA A 17 10.68 4.20 -3.74
N VAL A 18 10.88 4.58 -2.48
CA VAL A 18 12.11 5.24 -2.02
C VAL A 18 12.59 4.51 -0.78
N VAL A 19 13.88 4.23 -0.72
CA VAL A 19 14.51 3.54 0.42
C VAL A 19 15.54 4.46 1.06
N PHE A 20 15.47 4.57 2.38
CA PHE A 20 16.45 5.27 3.18
C PHE A 20 16.81 4.40 4.37
N GLY A 21 18.06 3.90 4.41
CA GLY A 21 18.46 2.93 5.41
C GLY A 21 17.63 1.65 5.27
N ASP A 22 16.98 1.25 6.35
CA ASP A 22 16.11 0.07 6.38
C ASP A 22 14.63 0.41 6.18
N LEU A 23 14.31 1.66 5.82
CA LEU A 23 12.94 2.11 5.63
C LEU A 23 12.59 2.17 4.16
N ILE A 24 11.40 1.63 3.82
CA ILE A 24 10.86 1.61 2.48
C ILE A 24 9.58 2.43 2.46
N PHE A 25 9.52 3.42 1.57
CA PHE A 25 8.34 4.27 1.37
C PHE A 25 7.78 3.98 -0.01
N LEU A 26 6.52 3.56 -0.07
CA LEU A 26 5.84 3.35 -1.35
C LEU A 26 4.97 4.57 -1.68
N SER A 27 4.91 4.92 -2.94
CA SER A 27 3.88 5.85 -3.43
C SER A 27 2.50 5.19 -3.29
N GLY A 28 1.43 5.98 -3.35
CA GLY A 28 0.08 5.48 -3.24
C GLY A 28 -0.19 4.35 -4.24
N VAL A 29 -0.75 3.25 -3.75
CA VAL A 29 -1.03 2.05 -4.55
C VAL A 29 -2.53 2.00 -4.84
N VAL A 30 -2.87 1.85 -6.11
CA VAL A 30 -4.26 1.75 -6.58
C VAL A 30 -4.43 0.45 -7.37
N ALA A 31 -5.68 0.01 -7.51
CA ALA A 31 -6.00 -1.18 -8.30
C ALA A 31 -5.70 -0.94 -9.78
N ASP A 32 -5.31 -1.98 -10.49
CA ASP A 32 -5.12 -1.92 -11.94
C ASP A 32 -6.47 -1.84 -12.67
N ASP A 33 -7.47 -2.58 -12.20
CA ASP A 33 -8.80 -2.58 -12.79
C ASP A 33 -9.74 -1.69 -11.99
N LYS A 34 -10.00 -0.49 -12.51
CA LYS A 34 -10.85 0.50 -11.87
C LYS A 34 -12.33 0.30 -12.14
N LEU A 35 -12.70 -0.71 -12.90
CA LEU A 35 -14.10 -1.09 -13.12
C LEU A 35 -14.62 -2.03 -12.04
N LEU A 36 -13.74 -2.57 -11.21
CA LEU A 36 -14.10 -3.44 -10.10
C LEU A 36 -14.70 -2.63 -8.93
N PRO A 37 -15.61 -3.23 -8.15
CA PRO A 37 -16.07 -2.60 -6.92
C PRO A 37 -14.99 -2.57 -5.85
N LEU A 38 -15.25 -1.88 -4.74
CA LEU A 38 -14.26 -1.65 -3.69
C LEU A 38 -13.57 -2.93 -3.21
N LYS A 39 -14.32 -3.97 -2.94
CA LYS A 39 -13.74 -5.21 -2.38
C LYS A 39 -12.64 -5.75 -3.27
N GLU A 40 -12.92 -5.89 -4.55
CA GLU A 40 -11.98 -6.45 -5.52
C GLU A 40 -10.84 -5.47 -5.81
N GLN A 41 -11.10 -4.15 -5.80
CA GLN A 41 -10.01 -3.17 -5.88
C GLN A 41 -9.06 -3.30 -4.68
N ALA A 42 -9.60 -3.44 -3.48
CA ALA A 42 -8.78 -3.61 -2.28
C ALA A 42 -7.93 -4.88 -2.36
N GLU A 43 -8.50 -5.98 -2.84
CA GLU A 43 -7.74 -7.23 -3.03
C GLU A 43 -6.57 -7.01 -3.99
N GLN A 44 -6.78 -6.30 -5.10
CA GLN A 44 -5.71 -5.99 -6.05
C GLN A 44 -4.64 -5.09 -5.43
N VAL A 45 -5.05 -4.08 -4.68
CA VAL A 45 -4.12 -3.15 -4.02
C VAL A 45 -3.22 -3.90 -3.04
N PHE A 46 -3.78 -4.73 -2.17
CA PHE A 46 -2.99 -5.48 -1.20
C PHE A 46 -2.08 -6.51 -1.87
N ALA A 47 -2.52 -7.14 -2.94
CA ALA A 47 -1.66 -8.04 -3.72
C ALA A 47 -0.49 -7.29 -4.36
N LYS A 48 -0.71 -6.07 -4.86
CA LYS A 48 0.37 -5.24 -5.41
C LYS A 48 1.38 -4.84 -4.33
N ILE A 49 0.89 -4.51 -3.13
CA ILE A 49 1.77 -4.19 -1.99
C ILE A 49 2.63 -5.41 -1.64
N ASP A 50 2.04 -6.61 -1.59
CA ASP A 50 2.80 -7.84 -1.35
C ASP A 50 3.93 -8.00 -2.37
N ARG A 51 3.62 -7.88 -3.66
CA ARG A 51 4.62 -8.05 -4.72
C ARG A 51 5.73 -7.01 -4.63
N THR A 52 5.35 -5.75 -4.39
CA THR A 52 6.33 -4.66 -4.32
C THR A 52 7.24 -4.80 -3.11
N LEU A 53 6.68 -5.10 -1.94
CA LEU A 53 7.48 -5.30 -0.73
C LEU A 53 8.43 -6.50 -0.89
N ASN A 54 7.94 -7.62 -1.44
CA ASN A 54 8.79 -8.79 -1.67
C ASN A 54 9.94 -8.46 -2.61
N ALA A 55 9.70 -7.70 -3.68
CA ALA A 55 10.74 -7.28 -4.62
C ALA A 55 11.76 -6.35 -3.95
N MET A 56 11.36 -5.63 -2.89
CA MET A 56 12.21 -4.68 -2.16
C MET A 56 12.91 -5.29 -0.94
N GLY A 57 12.79 -6.60 -0.74
CA GLY A 57 13.41 -7.28 0.39
C GLY A 57 12.65 -7.11 1.70
N SER A 58 11.33 -6.99 1.63
CA SER A 58 10.45 -6.88 2.79
C SER A 58 9.23 -7.78 2.60
N ASN A 59 8.23 -7.62 3.43
CA ASN A 59 6.95 -8.32 3.32
C ASN A 59 5.94 -7.64 4.25
N LYS A 60 4.68 -8.09 4.21
CA LYS A 60 3.60 -7.47 4.99
C LYS A 60 3.77 -7.58 6.50
N SER A 61 4.58 -8.54 6.97
CA SER A 61 4.90 -8.66 8.40
C SER A 61 5.85 -7.56 8.88
N ARG A 62 6.42 -6.80 7.96
CA ARG A 62 7.37 -5.71 8.23
C ARG A 62 6.75 -4.33 7.99
N LEU A 63 5.45 -4.25 7.77
CA LEU A 63 4.75 -2.97 7.65
C LEU A 63 4.84 -2.17 8.94
N LEU A 64 5.15 -0.89 8.83
CA LEU A 64 5.24 0.04 9.97
C LEU A 64 3.99 0.91 10.04
N SER A 65 3.58 1.51 8.93
CA SER A 65 2.39 2.35 8.88
C SER A 65 1.66 2.17 7.55
N VAL A 66 0.34 2.27 7.62
CA VAL A 66 -0.54 2.14 6.48
C VAL A 66 -1.61 3.23 6.56
N THR A 67 -1.75 4.00 5.49
CA THR A 67 -2.83 4.96 5.36
C THR A 67 -3.73 4.51 4.21
N ILE A 68 -5.01 4.31 4.51
CA ILE A 68 -6.00 3.86 3.55
C ILE A 68 -6.94 5.03 3.22
N HIS A 69 -7.01 5.38 1.94
CA HIS A 69 -7.90 6.42 1.43
C HIS A 69 -9.06 5.74 0.72
N LEU A 70 -10.29 6.06 1.12
CA LEU A 70 -11.51 5.50 0.54
C LEU A 70 -12.31 6.59 -0.15
N ALA A 71 -12.73 6.35 -1.38
CA ALA A 71 -13.59 7.28 -2.12
C ALA A 71 -14.96 7.38 -1.45
N ASP A 72 -15.44 6.30 -0.84
CA ASP A 72 -16.70 6.24 -0.13
C ASP A 72 -16.47 5.63 1.25
N LEU A 73 -16.43 6.49 2.28
CA LEU A 73 -16.14 6.06 3.64
C LEU A 73 -17.23 5.15 4.22
N SER A 74 -18.45 5.18 3.66
CA SER A 74 -19.52 4.27 4.11
C SER A 74 -19.20 2.81 3.80
N GLN A 75 -18.21 2.54 2.92
CA GLN A 75 -17.78 1.18 2.58
C GLN A 75 -16.59 0.71 3.43
N LYS A 76 -16.27 1.40 4.51
CA LYS A 76 -15.12 1.08 5.37
C LYS A 76 -15.19 -0.36 5.90
N GLU A 77 -16.38 -0.84 6.24
CA GLU A 77 -16.52 -2.21 6.78
C GLU A 77 -16.18 -3.28 5.72
N GLN A 78 -16.53 -3.05 4.46
CA GLN A 78 -16.13 -3.96 3.38
C GLN A 78 -14.62 -3.98 3.21
N MET A 79 -13.98 -2.81 3.26
CA MET A 79 -12.51 -2.72 3.20
C MET A 79 -11.89 -3.45 4.40
N ASN A 80 -12.44 -3.26 5.59
CA ASN A 80 -11.93 -3.92 6.81
C ASN A 80 -11.97 -5.44 6.69
N GLU A 81 -12.97 -6.01 6.01
CA GLU A 81 -13.03 -7.46 5.81
C GLU A 81 -11.87 -7.94 4.92
N VAL A 82 -11.53 -7.19 3.88
CA VAL A 82 -10.38 -7.53 3.04
C VAL A 82 -9.07 -7.36 3.83
N TRP A 83 -8.94 -6.27 4.56
CA TRP A 83 -7.78 -6.01 5.41
C TRP A 83 -7.56 -7.15 6.42
N LYS A 84 -8.61 -7.55 7.11
CA LYS A 84 -8.58 -8.60 8.13
C LYS A 84 -8.10 -9.93 7.55
N SER A 85 -8.46 -10.24 6.31
CA SER A 85 -8.03 -11.46 5.63
C SER A 85 -6.59 -11.39 5.12
N TRP A 86 -6.03 -10.19 5.00
CA TRP A 86 -4.71 -9.98 4.39
C TRP A 86 -3.60 -9.70 5.40
N VAL A 87 -3.86 -8.87 6.43
CA VAL A 87 -2.82 -8.41 7.35
C VAL A 87 -2.26 -9.57 8.18
N ASP A 88 -0.99 -9.47 8.55
CA ASP A 88 -0.37 -10.41 9.48
C ASP A 88 -0.78 -10.04 10.91
N HIS A 89 -1.67 -10.81 11.51
CA HIS A 89 -2.20 -10.55 12.84
C HIS A 89 -1.18 -10.68 13.98
N SER A 90 -0.03 -11.29 13.70
CA SER A 90 1.07 -11.36 14.67
C SER A 90 2.00 -10.16 14.59
N ASN A 91 1.88 -9.32 13.55
CA ASN A 91 2.75 -8.16 13.30
C ASN A 91 1.94 -7.03 12.70
N LEU A 92 1.06 -6.42 13.51
CA LEU A 92 0.16 -5.39 13.03
C LEU A 92 0.86 -4.04 12.86
N PRO A 93 0.63 -3.33 11.75
CA PRO A 93 1.14 -1.96 11.58
C PRO A 93 0.25 -0.93 12.27
N ALA A 94 0.77 0.28 12.43
CA ALA A 94 -0.09 1.43 12.66
C ALA A 94 -0.93 1.68 11.42
N ARG A 95 -2.24 2.01 11.59
CA ARG A 95 -3.15 2.18 10.45
C ARG A 95 -4.09 3.36 10.65
N THR A 96 -4.33 4.09 9.57
CA THR A 96 -5.34 5.15 9.50
C THR A 96 -6.19 4.91 8.25
N ALA A 97 -7.51 5.03 8.34
CA ALA A 97 -8.41 4.99 7.21
C ALA A 97 -9.22 6.29 7.17
N VAL A 98 -9.22 6.96 6.01
CA VAL A 98 -9.88 8.25 5.82
C VAL A 98 -10.67 8.26 4.51
N GLY A 99 -11.69 9.11 4.45
CA GLY A 99 -12.38 9.41 3.20
C GLY A 99 -11.60 10.44 2.40
N ALA A 100 -11.57 10.29 1.09
CA ALA A 100 -10.84 11.19 0.21
C ALA A 100 -11.48 11.25 -1.17
N ILE A 101 -11.30 12.38 -1.86
CA ILE A 101 -11.67 12.50 -3.27
C ILE A 101 -10.49 11.93 -4.05
N LEU A 102 -10.73 10.80 -4.73
CA LEU A 102 -9.71 10.10 -5.51
C LEU A 102 -9.97 10.31 -7.01
N THR A 103 -9.02 9.85 -7.84
CA THR A 103 -9.23 9.90 -9.29
C THR A 103 -10.47 9.07 -9.69
N PRO A 104 -11.10 9.38 -10.84
CA PRO A 104 -12.33 8.69 -11.22
C PRO A 104 -12.22 7.18 -11.19
N ASN A 105 -13.23 6.54 -10.61
CA ASN A 105 -13.36 5.08 -10.47
C ASN A 105 -12.33 4.44 -9.52
N THR A 106 -11.42 5.20 -8.92
CA THR A 106 -10.55 4.70 -7.86
C THR A 106 -11.34 4.66 -6.57
N GLN A 107 -11.55 3.46 -6.03
CA GLN A 107 -12.31 3.26 -4.79
C GLN A 107 -11.41 3.28 -3.57
N ILE A 108 -10.14 2.94 -3.72
CA ILE A 108 -9.19 2.81 -2.62
C ILE A 108 -7.78 3.15 -3.11
N GLU A 109 -7.04 3.87 -2.28
CA GLU A 109 -5.61 4.15 -2.50
C GLU A 109 -4.89 3.98 -1.17
N VAL A 110 -3.79 3.21 -1.14
CA VAL A 110 -3.09 2.85 0.08
C VAL A 110 -1.63 3.30 0.01
N THR A 111 -1.19 3.97 1.07
CA THR A 111 0.20 4.41 1.22
C THR A 111 0.82 3.65 2.38
N VAL A 112 1.99 3.06 2.17
CA VAL A 112 2.65 2.26 3.21
C VAL A 112 4.10 2.68 3.41
N CYS A 113 4.55 2.48 4.65
CA CYS A 113 5.98 2.49 5.01
C CYS A 113 6.28 1.14 5.65
N ALA A 114 7.39 0.54 5.26
CA ALA A 114 7.80 -0.78 5.75
C ALA A 114 9.28 -0.79 6.10
N ALA A 115 9.70 -1.75 6.90
CA ALA A 115 11.10 -2.00 7.18
C ALA A 115 11.61 -3.14 6.29
N LYS A 116 12.86 -3.06 5.85
CA LYS A 116 13.50 -4.19 5.18
C LYS A 116 13.59 -5.37 6.14
N ALA A 117 13.52 -6.58 5.60
CA ALA A 117 13.75 -7.79 6.38
C ALA A 117 15.19 -7.80 6.89
N SER A 118 15.38 -8.38 8.07
CA SER A 118 16.71 -8.53 8.63
C SER A 118 17.57 -9.39 7.72
N GLN A 119 18.79 -8.91 7.43
CA GLN A 119 19.79 -9.71 6.71
C GLN A 119 20.65 -10.41 7.76
N THR A 120 20.33 -11.64 8.03
CA THR A 120 21.15 -12.49 8.91
C THR A 120 21.71 -13.64 8.12
#